data_4128b371e26ee46d713f37d85b75efaa
#
_entry.id   4128b371e26ee46d713f37d85b75efaa
#
_cell.length_a   1.000
_cell.length_b   1.000
_cell.length_c   1.000
_cell.angle_alpha   90.00
_cell.angle_beta   90.00
_cell.angle_gamma   90.00
#
_symmetry.space_group_name_H-M   'P 1'
#
loop_
_entity.id
_entity.type
_entity.pdbx_description
1 polymer ?
#
loop_
_entity_poly.entity_id
_entity_poly.type
_entity_poly.pdbx_seq_one_letter_code
_entity_poly.pdbx_strand_id
1 'polypeptide(L)'
;MPKLFSSLNRLGSPQIFLILFFLGVIIYSNVVSYPFVHDERIFILQNPSIGDLNIKDIFLTPPAAPNDFSLVNTYYRPFLELLNRLLYKVFGFNSSGYHLVNILLHILNSFLVFQITQILGGKRKTLSLILAVVFLIHPIQSEAVACISGISNLLFTLLGLFSFLFYLWFSEKESIFLHILSLLLFLAALFVKEQAVIFPFLILFYEFCFAPPFNSSVARVIKQTAGFFIILAGYFWIRTSLIGFPITNMAAADPEFWLRIRLIPGSLLMYLGLIFFPHHLHYFRRVDMLQPFIFSTVSFFVILIGAGYLAFFVKGQRRLLIFGIGWFLLSQIPTLNIVPIVMEYSFLLAAEHFMYFPLVGILLFVGGLGSYFIPLSQENMKSKVNTIGGIVLFLSGSVFMAATIKQNTYWRGDIPLFERTLQFEKNFGRGHLLLAQAYTAHG
;
A
#
# COMPACT_ATOMS: atom_id res chain seq x y z
N MET A 1 2.28 30.71 -13.11
CA MET A 1 2.34 29.71 -12.03
C MET A 1 2.08 30.25 -10.61
N PRO A 2 2.60 31.40 -10.13
CA PRO A 2 2.24 31.89 -8.78
C PRO A 2 0.73 32.03 -8.55
N LYS A 3 -0.02 32.50 -9.55
CA LYS A 3 -1.49 32.60 -9.51
C LYS A 3 -2.16 31.22 -9.40
N LEU A 4 -1.61 30.16 -10.01
CA LEU A 4 -2.14 28.80 -9.92
C LEU A 4 -1.96 28.23 -8.50
N PHE A 5 -0.76 28.37 -7.91
CA PHE A 5 -0.53 27.92 -6.54
C PHE A 5 -1.38 28.67 -5.50
N SER A 6 -1.59 29.98 -5.69
CA SER A 6 -2.46 30.76 -4.82
C SER A 6 -3.93 30.36 -4.97
N SER A 7 -4.39 30.00 -6.17
CA SER A 7 -5.75 29.49 -6.38
C SER A 7 -5.97 28.11 -5.78
N LEU A 8 -4.98 27.19 -5.86
CA LEU A 8 -5.06 25.86 -5.27
C LEU A 8 -5.20 25.92 -3.73
N ASN A 9 -4.57 26.90 -3.06
CA ASN A 9 -4.72 27.07 -1.62
C ASN A 9 -6.14 27.50 -1.20
N ARG A 10 -6.94 28.05 -2.11
CA ARG A 10 -8.33 28.47 -1.84
C ARG A 10 -9.35 27.35 -1.99
N LEU A 11 -8.97 26.22 -2.63
CA LEU A 11 -9.87 25.10 -2.85
C LEU A 11 -10.31 24.48 -1.52
N GLY A 12 -11.59 24.16 -1.38
CA GLY A 12 -12.10 23.33 -0.29
C GLY A 12 -11.80 21.84 -0.49
N SER A 13 -11.99 21.06 0.55
CA SER A 13 -11.82 19.58 0.47
C SER A 13 -12.70 18.93 -0.60
N PRO A 14 -13.97 19.34 -0.85
CA PRO A 14 -14.79 18.78 -1.93
C PRO A 14 -14.21 19.02 -3.32
N GLN A 15 -13.68 20.21 -3.60
CA GLN A 15 -13.07 20.52 -4.89
C GLN A 15 -11.79 19.71 -5.11
N ILE A 16 -10.98 19.50 -4.07
CA ILE A 16 -9.80 18.65 -4.13
C ILE A 16 -10.20 17.20 -4.42
N PHE A 17 -11.24 16.70 -3.74
CA PHE A 17 -11.77 15.37 -4.03
C PHE A 17 -12.21 15.23 -5.48
N LEU A 18 -12.93 16.22 -6.04
CA LEU A 18 -13.34 16.22 -7.45
C LEU A 18 -12.15 16.22 -8.41
N ILE A 19 -11.08 16.96 -8.12
CA ILE A 19 -9.84 16.92 -8.92
C ILE A 19 -9.25 15.52 -8.94
N LEU A 20 -9.10 14.89 -7.77
CA LEU A 20 -8.58 13.53 -7.66
C LEU A 20 -9.50 12.51 -8.33
N PHE A 21 -10.82 12.70 -8.21
CA PHE A 21 -11.82 11.83 -8.82
C PHE A 21 -11.72 11.83 -10.35
N PHE A 22 -11.78 13.00 -10.99
CA PHE A 22 -11.70 13.07 -12.45
C PHE A 22 -10.33 12.58 -12.96
N LEU A 23 -9.26 12.94 -12.28
CA LEU A 23 -7.91 12.49 -12.65
C LEU A 23 -7.79 10.96 -12.53
N GLY A 24 -8.28 10.35 -11.44
CA GLY A 24 -8.26 8.89 -11.24
C GLY A 24 -9.11 8.16 -12.28
N VAL A 25 -10.32 8.66 -12.56
CA VAL A 25 -11.18 8.10 -13.62
C VAL A 25 -10.47 8.14 -14.98
N ILE A 26 -9.84 9.26 -15.35
CA ILE A 26 -9.14 9.39 -16.65
C ILE A 26 -7.99 8.37 -16.74
N ILE A 27 -7.15 8.25 -15.71
CA ILE A 27 -5.94 7.42 -15.74
C ILE A 27 -6.25 5.92 -15.76
N TYR A 28 -7.31 5.52 -15.06
CA TYR A 28 -7.70 4.10 -14.94
C TYR A 28 -8.91 3.72 -15.80
N SER A 29 -9.41 4.63 -16.68
CA SER A 29 -10.56 4.35 -17.55
C SER A 29 -10.37 3.12 -18.44
N ASN A 30 -9.14 2.89 -18.90
CA ASN A 30 -8.80 1.74 -19.74
C ASN A 30 -8.95 0.39 -19.06
N VAL A 31 -8.90 0.37 -17.71
CA VAL A 31 -9.00 -0.88 -16.93
C VAL A 31 -10.43 -1.40 -16.85
N VAL A 32 -11.43 -0.51 -16.94
CA VAL A 32 -12.85 -0.85 -16.69
C VAL A 32 -13.36 -1.99 -17.55
N SER A 33 -12.87 -2.12 -18.78
CA SER A 33 -13.30 -3.15 -19.73
C SER A 33 -12.47 -4.45 -19.68
N TYR A 34 -11.48 -4.56 -18.76
CA TYR A 34 -10.61 -5.73 -18.71
C TYR A 34 -11.33 -6.94 -18.07
N PRO A 35 -11.06 -8.16 -18.57
CA PRO A 35 -11.62 -9.37 -17.99
C PRO A 35 -10.96 -9.71 -16.66
N PHE A 36 -11.52 -10.71 -15.97
CA PHE A 36 -10.86 -11.34 -14.83
C PHE A 36 -9.57 -12.05 -15.27
N VAL A 37 -8.48 -11.83 -14.57
CA VAL A 37 -7.16 -12.39 -14.86
C VAL A 37 -6.63 -13.18 -13.67
N HIS A 38 -5.87 -14.24 -13.95
CA HIS A 38 -5.12 -15.04 -12.98
C HIS A 38 -5.89 -15.40 -11.70
N ASP A 39 -5.45 -14.95 -10.53
CA ASP A 39 -6.02 -15.28 -9.21
C ASP A 39 -7.52 -14.92 -9.09
N GLU A 40 -7.96 -13.91 -9.82
CA GLU A 40 -9.35 -13.46 -9.82
C GLU A 40 -10.32 -14.55 -10.28
N ARG A 41 -9.87 -15.41 -11.19
CA ARG A 41 -10.65 -16.57 -11.64
C ARG A 41 -10.89 -17.55 -10.50
N ILE A 42 -9.89 -17.78 -9.66
CA ILE A 42 -9.97 -18.68 -8.50
C ILE A 42 -10.89 -18.10 -7.43
N PHE A 43 -10.67 -16.83 -7.06
CA PHE A 43 -11.38 -16.22 -5.94
C PHE A 43 -12.82 -15.78 -6.28
N ILE A 44 -13.13 -15.57 -7.57
CA ILE A 44 -14.45 -15.07 -8.00
C ILE A 44 -15.17 -16.08 -8.91
N LEU A 45 -14.56 -16.45 -10.07
CA LEU A 45 -15.27 -17.27 -11.06
C LEU A 45 -15.42 -18.74 -10.63
N GLN A 46 -14.42 -19.28 -9.95
CA GLN A 46 -14.36 -20.69 -9.52
C GLN A 46 -14.72 -20.87 -8.04
N ASN A 47 -15.07 -19.80 -7.32
CA ASN A 47 -15.45 -19.87 -5.93
C ASN A 47 -16.91 -20.35 -5.81
N PRO A 48 -17.18 -21.59 -5.35
CA PRO A 48 -18.53 -22.13 -5.29
C PRO A 48 -19.42 -21.40 -4.28
N SER A 49 -18.81 -20.73 -3.28
CA SER A 49 -19.51 -20.02 -2.23
C SER A 49 -19.70 -18.53 -2.51
N ILE A 50 -19.28 -18.03 -3.69
CA ILE A 50 -19.31 -16.57 -3.98
C ILE A 50 -20.73 -15.98 -3.91
N GLY A 51 -21.75 -16.79 -4.21
CA GLY A 51 -23.16 -16.36 -4.18
C GLY A 51 -23.82 -16.45 -2.80
N ASP A 52 -23.19 -17.08 -1.81
CA ASP A 52 -23.75 -17.27 -0.49
C ASP A 52 -23.31 -16.15 0.48
N LEU A 53 -24.29 -15.57 1.21
CA LEU A 53 -24.03 -14.53 2.23
C LEU A 53 -24.16 -15.07 3.66
N ASN A 54 -23.88 -16.35 3.88
CA ASN A 54 -23.89 -16.90 5.22
C ASN A 54 -22.73 -16.29 6.04
N ILE A 55 -23.09 -15.36 6.94
CA ILE A 55 -22.11 -14.64 7.80
C ILE A 55 -21.34 -15.61 8.69
N LYS A 56 -21.99 -16.68 9.20
CA LYS A 56 -21.31 -17.69 10.00
C LYS A 56 -20.17 -18.35 9.21
N ASP A 57 -20.43 -18.76 7.98
CA ASP A 57 -19.44 -19.42 7.15
C ASP A 57 -18.29 -18.47 6.80
N ILE A 58 -18.60 -17.21 6.50
CA ILE A 58 -17.58 -16.21 6.19
C ILE A 58 -16.61 -15.99 7.35
N PHE A 59 -17.11 -15.97 8.59
CA PHE A 59 -16.29 -15.63 9.76
C PHE A 59 -15.74 -16.84 10.51
N LEU A 60 -16.39 -18.00 10.44
CA LEU A 60 -16.06 -19.15 11.28
C LEU A 60 -15.54 -20.36 10.48
N THR A 61 -15.65 -20.33 9.15
CA THR A 61 -15.16 -21.42 8.31
C THR A 61 -13.92 -20.95 7.54
N PRO A 62 -12.80 -21.68 7.62
CA PRO A 62 -11.67 -21.40 6.75
C PRO A 62 -12.11 -21.46 5.28
N PRO A 63 -11.62 -20.56 4.39
CA PRO A 63 -11.99 -20.61 2.99
C PRO A 63 -11.65 -21.98 2.41
N ALA A 64 -12.64 -22.64 1.78
CA ALA A 64 -12.42 -23.90 1.09
C ALA A 64 -11.47 -23.66 -0.08
N ALA A 65 -10.36 -24.40 -0.10
CA ALA A 65 -9.49 -24.40 -1.26
C ALA A 65 -10.24 -25.08 -2.41
N PRO A 66 -10.41 -24.45 -3.58
CA PRO A 66 -10.75 -25.19 -4.79
C PRO A 66 -9.62 -26.19 -5.04
N ASN A 67 -9.98 -27.39 -5.43
CA ASN A 67 -9.14 -28.57 -5.64
C ASN A 67 -7.66 -28.24 -5.93
N ASP A 68 -6.74 -28.79 -5.12
CA ASP A 68 -5.27 -28.74 -5.23
C ASP A 68 -4.52 -27.45 -4.82
N PHE A 69 -5.16 -26.38 -4.40
CA PHE A 69 -4.46 -25.21 -3.86
C PHE A 69 -4.42 -25.24 -2.31
N SER A 70 -3.59 -26.11 -1.75
CA SER A 70 -3.35 -26.19 -0.28
C SER A 70 -2.90 -24.87 0.38
N LEU A 71 -2.51 -23.89 -0.42
CA LEU A 71 -2.04 -22.57 0.02
C LEU A 71 -3.20 -21.64 0.44
N VAL A 72 -4.42 -21.84 -0.07
CA VAL A 72 -5.57 -20.94 0.23
C VAL A 72 -6.05 -21.06 1.67
N ASN A 73 -5.85 -22.21 2.30
CA ASN A 73 -6.26 -22.46 3.71
C ASN A 73 -5.48 -21.63 4.76
N THR A 74 -4.53 -20.79 4.34
CA THR A 74 -3.75 -19.95 5.26
C THR A 74 -4.29 -18.53 5.39
N TYR A 75 -5.26 -18.13 4.57
CA TYR A 75 -5.88 -16.80 4.63
C TYR A 75 -7.05 -16.76 5.60
N TYR A 76 -7.09 -15.75 6.46
CA TYR A 76 -8.26 -15.42 7.25
C TYR A 76 -8.65 -13.96 7.01
N ARG A 77 -9.52 -13.73 6.03
CA ARG A 77 -9.91 -12.40 5.52
C ARG A 77 -11.42 -12.24 5.39
N PRO A 78 -12.18 -12.41 6.47
CA PRO A 78 -13.65 -12.46 6.39
C PRO A 78 -14.30 -11.20 5.81
N PHE A 79 -13.74 -10.00 6.05
CA PHE A 79 -14.29 -8.78 5.45
C PHE A 79 -13.98 -8.66 3.94
N LEU A 80 -12.84 -9.17 3.48
CA LEU A 80 -12.56 -9.24 2.06
C LEU A 80 -13.51 -10.23 1.37
N GLU A 81 -13.72 -11.40 1.97
CA GLU A 81 -14.65 -12.40 1.48
C GLU A 81 -16.09 -11.87 1.44
N LEU A 82 -16.54 -11.21 2.50
CA LEU A 82 -17.85 -10.54 2.54
C LEU A 82 -17.98 -9.51 1.40
N LEU A 83 -16.96 -8.67 1.18
CA LEU A 83 -16.97 -7.69 0.10
C LEU A 83 -17.06 -8.37 -1.27
N ASN A 84 -16.27 -9.42 -1.54
CA ASN A 84 -16.31 -10.14 -2.80
C ASN A 84 -17.70 -10.73 -3.08
N ARG A 85 -18.33 -11.32 -2.08
CA ARG A 85 -19.70 -11.86 -2.18
C ARG A 85 -20.74 -10.76 -2.40
N LEU A 86 -20.60 -9.60 -1.75
CA LEU A 86 -21.47 -8.45 -1.99
C LEU A 86 -21.29 -7.89 -3.41
N LEU A 87 -20.05 -7.77 -3.89
CA LEU A 87 -19.78 -7.34 -5.26
C LEU A 87 -20.36 -8.31 -6.27
N TYR A 88 -20.26 -9.62 -6.03
CA TYR A 88 -20.90 -10.62 -6.85
C TYR A 88 -22.42 -10.48 -6.88
N LYS A 89 -23.06 -10.22 -5.74
CA LYS A 89 -24.52 -9.97 -5.68
C LYS A 89 -24.95 -8.76 -6.51
N VAL A 90 -24.10 -7.73 -6.60
CA VAL A 90 -24.41 -6.50 -7.34
C VAL A 90 -24.06 -6.62 -8.82
N PHE A 91 -22.90 -7.19 -9.13
CA PHE A 91 -22.33 -7.15 -10.49
C PHE A 91 -22.27 -8.52 -11.18
N GLY A 92 -22.55 -9.63 -10.45
CA GLY A 92 -22.36 -10.96 -10.98
C GLY A 92 -20.93 -11.20 -11.45
N PHE A 93 -20.77 -11.74 -12.63
CA PHE A 93 -19.48 -11.94 -13.30
C PHE A 93 -19.09 -10.77 -14.24
N ASN A 94 -19.67 -9.58 -14.07
CA ASN A 94 -19.26 -8.41 -14.82
C ASN A 94 -18.04 -7.75 -14.18
N SER A 95 -16.85 -7.98 -14.72
CA SER A 95 -15.58 -7.45 -14.23
C SER A 95 -15.54 -5.92 -14.12
N SER A 96 -16.27 -5.21 -15.00
CA SER A 96 -16.30 -3.74 -15.00
C SER A 96 -16.74 -3.16 -13.67
N GLY A 97 -17.72 -3.77 -13.00
CA GLY A 97 -18.18 -3.35 -11.68
C GLY A 97 -17.07 -3.43 -10.60
N TYR A 98 -16.30 -4.49 -10.62
CA TYR A 98 -15.18 -4.69 -9.69
C TYR A 98 -14.06 -3.68 -9.95
N HIS A 99 -13.70 -3.44 -11.22
CA HIS A 99 -12.72 -2.41 -11.57
C HIS A 99 -13.16 -1.01 -11.14
N LEU A 100 -14.44 -0.65 -11.32
CA LEU A 100 -14.96 0.63 -10.85
C LEU A 100 -14.81 0.79 -9.33
N VAL A 101 -15.06 -0.28 -8.56
CA VAL A 101 -14.86 -0.25 -7.09
C VAL A 101 -13.38 -0.07 -6.74
N ASN A 102 -12.46 -0.77 -7.42
CA ASN A 102 -11.03 -0.60 -7.21
C ASN A 102 -10.59 0.85 -7.48
N ILE A 103 -11.03 1.42 -8.61
CA ILE A 103 -10.72 2.81 -8.97
C ILE A 103 -11.24 3.77 -7.90
N LEU A 104 -12.48 3.59 -7.45
CA LEU A 104 -13.07 4.43 -6.40
C LEU A 104 -12.30 4.32 -5.08
N LEU A 105 -11.94 3.12 -4.64
CA LEU A 105 -11.14 2.89 -3.44
C LEU A 105 -9.76 3.57 -3.56
N HIS A 106 -9.14 3.53 -4.73
CA HIS A 106 -7.85 4.19 -4.98
C HIS A 106 -7.96 5.73 -4.92
N ILE A 107 -9.02 6.30 -5.48
CA ILE A 107 -9.32 7.74 -5.38
C ILE A 107 -9.54 8.16 -3.92
N LEU A 108 -10.32 7.38 -3.17
CA LEU A 108 -10.55 7.63 -1.73
C LEU A 108 -9.24 7.54 -0.93
N ASN A 109 -8.40 6.55 -1.20
CA ASN A 109 -7.07 6.45 -0.58
C ASN A 109 -6.21 7.68 -0.89
N SER A 110 -6.20 8.15 -2.13
CA SER A 110 -5.47 9.35 -2.54
C SER A 110 -5.96 10.58 -1.80
N PHE A 111 -7.27 10.69 -1.59
CA PHE A 111 -7.85 11.77 -0.80
C PHE A 111 -7.47 11.68 0.69
N LEU A 112 -7.40 10.47 1.26
CA LEU A 112 -6.91 10.29 2.63
C LEU A 112 -5.43 10.63 2.76
N VAL A 113 -4.60 10.28 1.77
CA VAL A 113 -3.21 10.72 1.70
C VAL A 113 -3.12 12.25 1.70
N PHE A 114 -3.98 12.95 0.94
CA PHE A 114 -4.07 14.40 1.01
C PHE A 114 -4.38 14.89 2.43
N GLN A 115 -5.38 14.34 3.10
CA GLN A 115 -5.79 14.76 4.45
C GLN A 115 -4.68 14.53 5.48
N ILE A 116 -4.06 13.35 5.47
CA ILE A 116 -2.99 12.99 6.40
C ILE A 116 -1.74 13.84 6.18
N THR A 117 -1.31 14.00 4.92
CA THR A 117 -0.16 14.84 4.60
C THR A 117 -0.40 16.32 4.93
N GLN A 118 -1.65 16.80 4.84
CA GLN A 118 -2.02 18.15 5.24
C GLN A 118 -1.91 18.34 6.75
N ILE A 119 -2.37 17.38 7.55
CA ILE A 119 -2.31 17.47 9.01
C ILE A 119 -0.85 17.41 9.47
N LEU A 120 -0.10 16.39 9.02
CA LEU A 120 1.28 16.16 9.46
C LEU A 120 2.28 17.17 8.86
N GLY A 121 2.03 17.65 7.64
CA GLY A 121 2.89 18.58 6.92
C GLY A 121 2.69 20.07 7.25
N GLY A 122 1.94 20.40 8.32
CA GLY A 122 1.75 21.78 8.77
C GLY A 122 0.76 22.58 7.91
N LYS A 123 -0.31 21.93 7.43
CA LYS A 123 -1.44 22.52 6.67
C LYS A 123 -1.03 23.14 5.32
N ARG A 124 0.03 22.63 4.69
CA ARG A 124 0.49 23.05 3.35
C ARG A 124 -0.34 22.41 2.23
N LYS A 125 -1.50 22.94 1.98
CA LYS A 125 -2.53 22.38 1.09
C LYS A 125 -2.02 22.02 -0.30
N THR A 126 -1.34 22.94 -0.98
CA THR A 126 -0.79 22.70 -2.33
C THR A 126 0.21 21.53 -2.36
N LEU A 127 1.13 21.45 -1.39
CA LEU A 127 2.07 20.35 -1.32
C LEU A 127 1.35 19.02 -1.06
N SER A 128 0.39 19.00 -0.14
CA SER A 128 -0.41 17.82 0.16
C SER A 128 -1.21 17.34 -1.07
N LEU A 129 -1.73 18.27 -1.88
CA LEU A 129 -2.40 17.92 -3.14
C LEU A 129 -1.42 17.31 -4.14
N ILE A 130 -0.20 17.87 -4.27
CA ILE A 130 0.84 17.29 -5.15
C ILE A 130 1.17 15.86 -4.70
N LEU A 131 1.36 15.62 -3.41
CA LEU A 131 1.66 14.28 -2.89
C LEU A 131 0.51 13.29 -3.14
N ALA A 132 -0.74 13.73 -2.95
CA ALA A 132 -1.91 12.92 -3.25
C ALA A 132 -2.06 12.60 -4.74
N VAL A 133 -1.76 13.56 -5.61
CA VAL A 133 -1.71 13.35 -7.06
C VAL A 133 -0.59 12.36 -7.41
N VAL A 134 0.61 12.50 -6.84
CA VAL A 134 1.69 11.53 -7.06
C VAL A 134 1.27 10.13 -6.60
N PHE A 135 0.61 9.99 -5.44
CA PHE A 135 0.07 8.71 -5.00
C PHE A 135 -0.92 8.11 -6.01
N LEU A 136 -1.82 8.95 -6.54
CA LEU A 136 -2.87 8.56 -7.49
C LEU A 136 -2.31 8.10 -8.84
N ILE A 137 -1.28 8.79 -9.35
CA ILE A 137 -0.78 8.57 -10.72
C ILE A 137 0.47 7.69 -10.77
N HIS A 138 0.97 7.22 -9.62
CA HIS A 138 2.25 6.50 -9.59
C HIS A 138 2.14 5.13 -10.27
N PRO A 139 3.01 4.79 -11.24
CA PRO A 139 2.91 3.53 -12.00
C PRO A 139 2.97 2.27 -11.14
N ILE A 140 3.64 2.32 -9.99
CA ILE A 140 3.74 1.19 -9.05
C ILE A 140 2.38 0.77 -8.46
N GLN A 141 1.37 1.65 -8.54
CA GLN A 141 0.01 1.36 -8.05
C GLN A 141 -0.83 0.56 -9.06
N SER A 142 -0.36 0.44 -10.31
CA SER A 142 -1.12 -0.23 -11.39
C SER A 142 -1.52 -1.64 -11.02
N GLU A 143 -0.63 -2.44 -10.42
CA GLU A 143 -0.96 -3.80 -9.99
C GLU A 143 -2.10 -3.80 -8.96
N ALA A 144 -2.04 -2.94 -7.94
CA ALA A 144 -3.05 -2.90 -6.89
C ALA A 144 -4.42 -2.42 -7.40
N VAL A 145 -4.46 -1.58 -8.46
CA VAL A 145 -5.69 -0.96 -8.96
C VAL A 145 -6.26 -1.73 -10.15
N ALA A 146 -5.42 -2.12 -11.11
CA ALA A 146 -5.84 -2.79 -12.33
C ALA A 146 -6.16 -4.28 -12.11
N CYS A 147 -5.50 -4.94 -11.16
CA CYS A 147 -5.87 -6.27 -10.72
C CYS A 147 -7.09 -6.21 -9.79
N ILE A 148 -8.15 -6.95 -10.09
CA ILE A 148 -9.37 -6.97 -9.25
C ILE A 148 -9.05 -7.53 -7.86
N SER A 149 -8.23 -8.58 -7.74
CA SER A 149 -7.80 -9.13 -6.44
C SER A 149 -6.95 -8.16 -5.62
N GLY A 150 -6.42 -7.11 -6.26
CA GLY A 150 -5.77 -5.96 -5.61
C GLY A 150 -6.68 -5.19 -4.66
N ILE A 151 -8.01 -5.38 -4.72
CA ILE A 151 -9.00 -4.81 -3.80
C ILE A 151 -8.62 -5.00 -2.33
N SER A 152 -7.95 -6.09 -1.99
CA SER A 152 -7.44 -6.34 -0.64
C SER A 152 -6.45 -5.27 -0.17
N ASN A 153 -5.55 -4.80 -1.07
CA ASN A 153 -4.59 -3.72 -0.78
C ASN A 153 -5.28 -2.37 -0.67
N LEU A 154 -6.24 -2.12 -1.54
CA LEU A 154 -6.99 -0.87 -1.56
C LEU A 154 -7.85 -0.71 -0.31
N LEU A 155 -8.58 -1.75 0.07
CA LEU A 155 -9.52 -1.73 1.20
C LEU A 155 -8.79 -1.70 2.54
N PHE A 156 -7.75 -2.54 2.75
CA PHE A 156 -7.02 -2.49 4.03
C PHE A 156 -6.32 -1.14 4.21
N THR A 157 -5.80 -0.55 3.12
CA THR A 157 -5.19 0.78 3.16
C THR A 157 -6.23 1.85 3.48
N LEU A 158 -7.42 1.80 2.86
CA LEU A 158 -8.51 2.72 3.14
C LEU A 158 -8.89 2.70 4.62
N LEU A 159 -9.16 1.51 5.15
CA LEU A 159 -9.55 1.34 6.55
C LEU A 159 -8.43 1.76 7.50
N GLY A 160 -7.19 1.41 7.17
CA GLY A 160 -6.03 1.80 7.96
C GLY A 160 -5.75 3.30 7.94
N LEU A 161 -5.81 3.95 6.77
CA LEU A 161 -5.65 5.40 6.69
C LEU A 161 -6.80 6.14 7.39
N PHE A 162 -8.04 5.65 7.31
CA PHE A 162 -9.13 6.20 8.12
C PHE A 162 -8.89 5.99 9.62
N SER A 163 -8.47 4.78 10.03
CA SER A 163 -8.11 4.50 11.42
C SER A 163 -7.05 5.50 11.91
N PHE A 164 -5.99 5.71 11.13
CA PHE A 164 -4.94 6.66 11.45
C PHE A 164 -5.45 8.11 11.48
N LEU A 165 -6.27 8.51 10.53
CA LEU A 165 -6.86 9.85 10.47
C LEU A 165 -7.75 10.14 11.69
N PHE A 166 -8.60 9.18 12.09
CA PHE A 166 -9.41 9.32 13.31
C PHE A 166 -8.56 9.32 14.57
N TYR A 167 -7.45 8.58 14.59
CA TYR A 167 -6.48 8.66 15.68
C TYR A 167 -5.83 10.05 15.77
N LEU A 168 -5.45 10.66 14.64
CA LEU A 168 -4.92 12.03 14.61
C LEU A 168 -5.95 13.03 15.17
N TRP A 169 -7.20 12.91 14.77
CA TRP A 169 -8.27 13.76 15.31
C TRP A 169 -8.57 13.48 16.79
N PHE A 170 -8.47 12.24 17.23
CA PHE A 170 -8.54 11.91 18.65
C PHE A 170 -7.41 12.56 19.44
N SER A 171 -6.19 12.47 18.95
CA SER A 171 -5.01 13.06 19.60
C SER A 171 -5.13 14.60 19.73
N GLU A 172 -5.84 15.25 18.80
CA GLU A 172 -6.08 16.70 18.82
C GLU A 172 -7.28 17.09 19.71
N LYS A 173 -8.39 16.32 19.63
CA LYS A 173 -9.68 16.68 20.24
C LYS A 173 -9.99 15.93 21.54
N GLU A 174 -9.20 14.91 21.89
CA GLU A 174 -9.38 14.01 23.02
C GLU A 174 -10.76 13.31 23.06
N SER A 175 -11.41 13.17 21.89
CA SER A 175 -12.73 12.57 21.77
C SER A 175 -12.66 11.04 21.76
N ILE A 176 -13.18 10.40 22.82
CA ILE A 176 -13.22 8.93 22.93
C ILE A 176 -13.97 8.27 21.75
N PHE A 177 -14.98 8.93 21.21
CA PHE A 177 -15.72 8.45 20.04
C PHE A 177 -14.80 8.28 18.83
N LEU A 178 -13.91 9.25 18.57
CA LEU A 178 -12.92 9.16 17.48
C LEU A 178 -11.91 8.03 17.73
N HIS A 179 -11.53 7.81 18.99
CA HIS A 179 -10.65 6.71 19.35
C HIS A 179 -11.31 5.33 19.09
N ILE A 180 -12.56 5.16 19.55
CA ILE A 180 -13.32 3.93 19.31
C ILE A 180 -13.47 3.69 17.79
N LEU A 181 -13.81 4.71 17.02
CA LEU A 181 -13.94 4.60 15.57
C LEU A 181 -12.61 4.19 14.91
N SER A 182 -11.49 4.77 15.38
CA SER A 182 -10.15 4.38 14.94
C SER A 182 -9.87 2.89 15.21
N LEU A 183 -10.19 2.40 16.41
CA LEU A 183 -10.02 1.00 16.81
C LEU A 183 -10.89 0.04 15.98
N LEU A 184 -12.16 0.41 15.72
CA LEU A 184 -13.06 -0.40 14.89
C LEU A 184 -12.59 -0.51 13.45
N LEU A 185 -12.08 0.58 12.86
CA LEU A 185 -11.54 0.59 11.51
C LEU A 185 -10.24 -0.21 11.42
N PHE A 186 -9.42 -0.19 12.45
CA PHE A 186 -8.23 -1.05 12.53
C PHE A 186 -8.63 -2.54 12.59
N LEU A 187 -9.61 -2.91 13.42
CA LEU A 187 -10.14 -4.28 13.47
C LEU A 187 -10.67 -4.72 12.10
N ALA A 188 -11.40 -3.84 11.42
CA ALA A 188 -11.88 -4.10 10.07
C ALA A 188 -10.73 -4.30 9.08
N ALA A 189 -9.66 -3.50 9.16
CA ALA A 189 -8.48 -3.65 8.31
C ALA A 189 -7.77 -5.01 8.52
N LEU A 190 -7.67 -5.49 9.76
CA LEU A 190 -7.13 -6.83 10.08
C LEU A 190 -7.94 -7.95 9.42
N PHE A 191 -9.26 -7.82 9.35
CA PHE A 191 -10.15 -8.79 8.70
C PHE A 191 -10.15 -8.69 7.16
N VAL A 192 -9.49 -7.67 6.60
CA VAL A 192 -9.26 -7.55 5.16
C VAL A 192 -7.91 -8.13 4.75
N LYS A 193 -6.84 -7.80 5.48
CA LYS A 193 -5.48 -8.22 5.12
C LYS A 193 -4.54 -8.24 6.32
N GLU A 194 -3.76 -9.30 6.43
CA GLU A 194 -2.81 -9.53 7.53
C GLU A 194 -1.75 -8.42 7.65
N GLN A 195 -1.47 -7.70 6.57
CA GLN A 195 -0.54 -6.54 6.60
C GLN A 195 -0.97 -5.45 7.59
N ALA A 196 -2.25 -5.41 7.96
CA ALA A 196 -2.77 -4.47 8.95
C ALA A 196 -2.17 -4.66 10.36
N VAL A 197 -1.51 -5.79 10.66
CA VAL A 197 -0.81 -6.03 11.94
C VAL A 197 0.20 -4.95 12.29
N ILE A 198 0.66 -4.17 11.29
CA ILE A 198 1.64 -3.10 11.49
C ILE A 198 1.08 -1.84 12.13
N PHE A 199 -0.26 -1.63 12.09
CA PHE A 199 -0.87 -0.38 12.55
C PHE A 199 -0.61 -0.01 14.02
N PRO A 200 -0.69 -0.92 15.00
CA PRO A 200 -0.33 -0.61 16.39
C PRO A 200 1.08 -0.03 16.53
N PHE A 201 2.03 -0.58 15.75
CA PHE A 201 3.42 -0.11 15.74
C PHE A 201 3.57 1.25 15.05
N LEU A 202 2.79 1.51 13.98
CA LEU A 202 2.77 2.82 13.33
C LEU A 202 2.18 3.90 14.25
N ILE A 203 1.11 3.58 14.98
CA ILE A 203 0.51 4.49 15.96
C ILE A 203 1.51 4.77 17.09
N LEU A 204 2.14 3.72 17.63
CA LEU A 204 3.16 3.87 18.66
C LEU A 204 4.36 4.71 18.16
N PHE A 205 4.78 4.50 16.91
CA PHE A 205 5.86 5.27 16.31
C PHE A 205 5.46 6.73 16.04
N TYR A 206 4.18 6.98 15.70
CA TYR A 206 3.64 8.33 15.62
C TYR A 206 3.73 9.04 16.97
N GLU A 207 3.31 8.40 18.05
CA GLU A 207 3.43 8.96 19.40
C GLU A 207 4.88 9.27 19.77
N PHE A 208 5.80 8.35 19.43
CA PHE A 208 7.23 8.58 19.64
C PHE A 208 7.76 9.82 18.89
N CYS A 209 7.32 10.04 17.65
CA CYS A 209 7.77 11.16 16.83
C CYS A 209 7.13 12.50 17.20
N PHE A 210 5.83 12.51 17.57
CA PHE A 210 5.04 13.74 17.67
C PHE A 210 4.56 14.09 19.08
N ALA A 211 4.56 13.14 20.03
CA ALA A 211 4.17 13.43 21.41
C ALA A 211 5.06 14.51 22.07
N PRO A 212 4.54 15.26 23.06
CA PRO A 212 5.32 16.18 23.88
C PRO A 212 6.44 15.45 24.67
N PRO A 213 7.46 16.19 25.17
CA PRO A 213 8.63 15.57 25.80
C PRO A 213 8.30 14.60 26.93
N PHE A 214 9.11 13.57 27.03
CA PHE A 214 9.00 12.26 27.67
C PHE A 214 8.45 12.20 29.13
N ASN A 215 8.52 13.25 29.93
CA ASN A 215 8.24 13.15 31.38
C ASN A 215 6.76 13.15 31.80
N SER A 216 5.83 13.43 30.90
CA SER A 216 4.39 13.41 31.25
C SER A 216 3.59 12.32 30.52
N SER A 217 4.23 11.43 29.76
CA SER A 217 3.53 10.82 28.64
C SER A 217 3.59 9.29 28.47
N VAL A 218 4.39 8.52 29.18
CA VAL A 218 4.43 7.05 28.99
C VAL A 218 3.08 6.42 29.30
N ALA A 219 2.47 6.78 30.42
CA ALA A 219 1.13 6.29 30.79
C ALA A 219 0.06 6.75 29.77
N ARG A 220 0.19 7.98 29.24
CA ARG A 220 -0.70 8.49 28.18
C ARG A 220 -0.53 7.66 26.90
N VAL A 221 0.71 7.45 26.43
CA VAL A 221 1.00 6.66 25.22
C VAL A 221 0.45 5.24 25.38
N ILE A 222 0.71 4.59 26.52
CA ILE A 222 0.15 3.26 26.82
C ILE A 222 -1.38 3.29 26.74
N LYS A 223 -2.03 4.23 27.40
CA LYS A 223 -3.50 4.35 27.41
C LYS A 223 -4.05 4.56 26.00
N GLN A 224 -3.39 5.33 25.16
CA GLN A 224 -3.84 5.63 23.80
C GLN A 224 -3.58 4.50 22.82
N THR A 225 -2.53 3.69 23.03
CA THR A 225 -2.13 2.63 22.09
C THR A 225 -2.57 1.24 22.52
N ALA A 226 -2.82 0.98 23.81
CA ALA A 226 -3.15 -0.34 24.35
C ALA A 226 -4.33 -1.01 23.63
N GLY A 227 -5.38 -0.26 23.29
CA GLY A 227 -6.54 -0.77 22.56
C GLY A 227 -6.17 -1.42 21.22
N PHE A 228 -5.20 -0.87 20.49
CA PHE A 228 -4.72 -1.45 19.24
C PHE A 228 -4.01 -2.79 19.47
N PHE A 229 -3.18 -2.90 20.51
CA PHE A 229 -2.50 -4.16 20.85
C PHE A 229 -3.44 -5.21 21.39
N ILE A 230 -4.47 -4.83 22.15
CA ILE A 230 -5.52 -5.75 22.64
C ILE A 230 -6.29 -6.32 21.43
N ILE A 231 -6.70 -5.48 20.48
CA ILE A 231 -7.37 -5.92 19.25
C ILE A 231 -6.47 -6.83 18.42
N LEU A 232 -5.18 -6.50 18.30
CA LEU A 232 -4.21 -7.32 17.59
C LEU A 232 -4.07 -8.71 18.23
N ALA A 233 -3.97 -8.78 19.55
CA ALA A 233 -3.90 -10.04 20.30
C ALA A 233 -5.18 -10.87 20.12
N GLY A 234 -6.36 -10.23 20.19
CA GLY A 234 -7.65 -10.86 19.93
C GLY A 234 -7.77 -11.42 18.51
N TYR A 235 -7.31 -10.66 17.51
CA TYR A 235 -7.24 -11.11 16.12
C TYR A 235 -6.36 -12.37 15.96
N PHE A 236 -5.16 -12.36 16.53
CA PHE A 236 -4.28 -13.53 16.49
C PHE A 236 -4.89 -14.73 17.20
N TRP A 237 -5.54 -14.52 18.32
CA TRP A 237 -6.25 -15.60 19.03
C TRP A 237 -7.35 -16.22 18.18
N ILE A 238 -8.23 -15.41 17.57
CA ILE A 238 -9.29 -15.89 16.66
C ILE A 238 -8.68 -16.62 15.46
N ARG A 239 -7.72 -15.99 14.77
CA ARG A 239 -7.09 -16.54 13.59
C ARG A 239 -6.43 -17.90 13.87
N THR A 240 -5.67 -18.02 14.96
CA THR A 240 -4.97 -19.28 15.31
C THR A 240 -5.94 -20.37 15.74
N SER A 241 -7.08 -20.02 16.35
CA SER A 241 -8.12 -20.97 16.72
C SER A 241 -8.85 -21.54 15.50
N LEU A 242 -8.96 -20.77 14.39
CA LEU A 242 -9.70 -21.18 13.20
C LEU A 242 -8.82 -21.89 12.16
N ILE A 243 -7.62 -21.38 11.89
CA ILE A 243 -6.76 -21.88 10.79
C ILE A 243 -5.41 -22.44 11.27
N GLY A 244 -5.18 -22.51 12.58
CA GLY A 244 -3.90 -22.93 13.15
C GLY A 244 -2.80 -21.88 12.98
N PHE A 245 -1.66 -22.16 13.60
CA PHE A 245 -0.48 -21.30 13.48
C PHE A 245 0.52 -21.97 12.53
N PRO A 246 0.90 -21.35 11.41
CA PRO A 246 1.84 -21.95 10.46
C PRO A 246 3.26 -22.09 11.01
N ILE A 247 3.51 -21.65 12.26
CA ILE A 247 4.84 -21.58 12.89
C ILE A 247 5.39 -22.96 13.34
N THR A 248 4.61 -24.03 13.31
CA THR A 248 5.05 -25.33 13.85
C THR A 248 6.32 -25.89 13.20
N ASN A 249 6.75 -25.36 12.06
CA ASN A 249 7.99 -25.75 11.38
C ASN A 249 8.94 -24.58 11.11
N MET A 250 8.69 -23.41 11.70
CA MET A 250 9.50 -22.24 11.52
C MET A 250 10.44 -22.09 12.68
N ALA A 251 11.56 -22.45 12.59
CA ALA A 251 12.57 -21.93 13.47
C ALA A 251 13.93 -21.97 12.79
N ALA A 252 14.92 -21.63 13.50
CA ALA A 252 16.34 -21.68 13.21
C ALA A 252 16.86 -22.90 12.40
N ALA A 253 16.03 -23.87 12.09
CA ALA A 253 16.30 -25.05 11.26
C ALA A 253 15.91 -24.86 9.77
N ASP A 254 15.18 -23.78 9.38
CA ASP A 254 14.90 -23.52 7.97
C ASP A 254 16.11 -22.82 7.32
N PRO A 255 16.85 -23.49 6.42
CA PRO A 255 17.99 -22.87 5.72
C PRO A 255 17.63 -21.58 4.98
N GLU A 256 16.35 -21.43 4.57
CA GLU A 256 15.87 -20.25 3.87
C GLU A 256 15.62 -19.07 4.81
N PHE A 257 15.42 -19.26 6.11
CA PHE A 257 15.21 -18.17 7.06
C PHE A 257 16.38 -17.15 7.03
N TRP A 258 17.61 -17.65 7.14
CA TRP A 258 18.79 -16.79 7.09
C TRP A 258 18.98 -16.14 5.72
N LEU A 259 18.62 -16.85 4.64
CA LEU A 259 18.63 -16.28 3.30
C LEU A 259 17.65 -15.11 3.19
N ARG A 260 16.43 -15.26 3.73
CA ARG A 260 15.42 -14.18 3.77
C ARG A 260 15.93 -12.95 4.51
N ILE A 261 16.51 -13.13 5.70
CA ILE A 261 17.10 -12.02 6.48
C ILE A 261 18.19 -11.30 5.67
N ARG A 262 19.07 -12.03 5.00
CA ARG A 262 20.13 -11.45 4.17
C ARG A 262 19.61 -10.67 2.98
N LEU A 263 18.47 -11.05 2.42
CA LEU A 263 17.89 -10.42 1.24
C LEU A 263 17.07 -9.15 1.55
N ILE A 264 16.75 -8.88 2.83
CA ILE A 264 15.95 -7.71 3.24
C ILE A 264 16.51 -6.39 2.69
N PRO A 265 17.80 -6.03 2.88
CA PRO A 265 18.31 -4.75 2.39
C PRO A 265 18.22 -4.62 0.87
N GLY A 266 18.51 -5.72 0.16
CA GLY A 266 18.38 -5.75 -1.31
C GLY A 266 16.94 -5.58 -1.78
N SER A 267 15.98 -6.21 -1.11
CA SER A 267 14.55 -6.07 -1.41
C SER A 267 14.06 -4.65 -1.18
N LEU A 268 14.45 -4.04 -0.07
CA LEU A 268 14.10 -2.65 0.25
C LEU A 268 14.74 -1.67 -0.75
N LEU A 269 15.99 -1.89 -1.13
CA LEU A 269 16.65 -1.10 -2.17
C LEU A 269 15.94 -1.24 -3.52
N MET A 270 15.58 -2.46 -3.91
CA MET A 270 14.81 -2.72 -5.13
C MET A 270 13.48 -1.95 -5.12
N TYR A 271 12.73 -2.00 -4.02
CA TYR A 271 11.47 -1.27 -3.89
C TYR A 271 11.65 0.24 -3.97
N LEU A 272 12.70 0.81 -3.35
CA LEU A 272 13.06 2.22 -3.52
C LEU A 272 13.35 2.53 -4.99
N GLY A 273 14.09 1.64 -5.67
CA GLY A 273 14.34 1.76 -7.12
C GLY A 273 13.05 1.80 -7.94
N LEU A 274 12.08 0.93 -7.65
CA LEU A 274 10.79 0.91 -8.34
C LEU A 274 9.91 2.14 -8.05
N ILE A 275 10.04 2.74 -6.86
CA ILE A 275 9.33 3.97 -6.53
C ILE A 275 9.92 5.16 -7.30
N PHE A 276 11.24 5.32 -7.31
CA PHE A 276 11.85 6.48 -7.96
C PHE A 276 12.03 6.31 -9.48
N PHE A 277 12.15 5.06 -9.96
CA PHE A 277 12.37 4.70 -11.36
C PHE A 277 11.44 3.55 -11.80
N PRO A 278 10.12 3.80 -11.95
CA PRO A 278 9.11 2.76 -12.21
C PRO A 278 9.09 2.30 -13.68
N HIS A 279 10.21 1.78 -14.20
CA HIS A 279 10.33 1.44 -15.63
C HIS A 279 10.28 -0.05 -15.95
N HIS A 280 10.60 -0.94 -15.01
CA HIS A 280 10.59 -2.40 -15.21
C HIS A 280 9.50 -3.08 -14.38
N LEU A 281 8.30 -2.49 -14.35
CA LEU A 281 7.18 -3.04 -13.58
C LEU A 281 6.63 -4.30 -14.26
N HIS A 282 6.45 -5.36 -13.47
CA HIS A 282 5.90 -6.67 -13.89
C HIS A 282 5.40 -7.48 -12.69
N TYR A 283 4.52 -8.42 -12.96
CA TYR A 283 3.95 -9.32 -11.97
C TYR A 283 5.00 -10.32 -11.49
N PHE A 284 5.12 -10.53 -10.19
CA PHE A 284 6.10 -11.36 -9.49
C PHE A 284 7.57 -11.08 -9.85
N ARG A 285 8.35 -10.75 -8.83
CA ARG A 285 9.82 -10.58 -8.89
C ARG A 285 10.48 -11.59 -8.01
N ARG A 286 11.53 -12.22 -8.50
CA ARG A 286 12.37 -13.11 -7.71
C ARG A 286 13.41 -12.32 -6.94
N VAL A 287 13.37 -12.40 -5.61
CA VAL A 287 14.30 -11.67 -4.73
C VAL A 287 15.62 -12.41 -4.56
N ASP A 288 15.63 -13.74 -4.68
CA ASP A 288 16.82 -14.60 -4.63
C ASP A 288 17.85 -14.29 -5.74
N MET A 289 17.42 -13.62 -6.82
CA MET A 289 18.27 -13.19 -7.92
C MET A 289 18.90 -11.80 -7.73
N LEU A 290 18.68 -11.13 -6.56
CA LEU A 290 19.27 -9.82 -6.28
C LEU A 290 20.79 -9.95 -5.99
N GLN A 291 21.59 -9.91 -7.04
CA GLN A 291 23.04 -9.97 -6.98
C GLN A 291 23.65 -8.67 -7.54
N PRO A 292 24.78 -8.18 -7.06
CA PRO A 292 25.58 -8.68 -5.94
C PRO A 292 25.04 -8.24 -4.56
N PHE A 293 24.86 -9.19 -3.67
CA PHE A 293 24.26 -9.02 -2.34
C PHE A 293 24.96 -7.92 -1.48
N ILE A 294 26.29 -7.91 -1.44
CA ILE A 294 27.07 -6.94 -0.65
C ILE A 294 26.81 -5.51 -1.15
N PHE A 295 26.80 -5.31 -2.46
CA PHE A 295 26.56 -3.99 -3.06
C PHE A 295 25.18 -3.47 -2.72
N SER A 296 24.13 -4.28 -2.85
CA SER A 296 22.76 -3.87 -2.55
C SER A 296 22.59 -3.56 -1.07
N THR A 297 23.22 -4.35 -0.19
CA THR A 297 23.17 -4.12 1.27
C THR A 297 23.88 -2.81 1.63
N VAL A 298 25.09 -2.59 1.16
CA VAL A 298 25.85 -1.35 1.41
C VAL A 298 25.07 -0.13 0.88
N SER A 299 24.57 -0.21 -0.35
CA SER A 299 23.83 0.89 -0.97
C SER A 299 22.56 1.22 -0.18
N PHE A 300 21.81 0.22 0.29
CA PHE A 300 20.65 0.45 1.12
C PHE A 300 20.99 1.19 2.42
N PHE A 301 22.04 0.75 3.14
CA PHE A 301 22.44 1.41 4.39
C PHE A 301 22.98 2.81 4.15
N VAL A 302 23.73 3.06 3.05
CA VAL A 302 24.17 4.42 2.69
C VAL A 302 22.99 5.34 2.44
N ILE A 303 21.95 4.87 1.72
CA ILE A 303 20.72 5.65 1.49
C ILE A 303 19.99 5.90 2.81
N LEU A 304 19.86 4.88 3.66
CA LEU A 304 19.17 5.00 4.95
C LEU A 304 19.89 5.98 5.90
N ILE A 305 21.21 5.87 5.98
CA ILE A 305 22.04 6.80 6.77
C ILE A 305 21.93 8.22 6.21
N GLY A 306 22.00 8.38 4.89
CA GLY A 306 21.81 9.66 4.21
C GLY A 306 20.44 10.28 4.48
N ALA A 307 19.37 9.49 4.44
CA ALA A 307 18.02 9.94 4.77
C ALA A 307 17.91 10.35 6.26
N GLY A 308 18.51 9.58 7.17
CA GLY A 308 18.60 9.90 8.59
C GLY A 308 19.39 11.19 8.84
N TYR A 309 20.52 11.38 8.16
CA TYR A 309 21.32 12.61 8.21
C TYR A 309 20.50 13.81 7.75
N LEU A 310 19.83 13.72 6.60
CA LEU A 310 18.92 14.76 6.11
C LEU A 310 17.83 15.08 7.13
N ALA A 311 17.22 14.07 7.72
CA ALA A 311 16.20 14.27 8.74
C ALA A 311 16.73 14.99 9.98
N PHE A 312 18.00 14.79 10.33
CA PHE A 312 18.66 15.49 11.44
C PHE A 312 18.90 16.97 11.13
N PHE A 313 19.35 17.29 9.90
CA PHE A 313 19.72 18.67 9.52
C PHE A 313 18.52 19.54 9.14
N VAL A 314 17.41 18.95 8.65
CA VAL A 314 16.21 19.68 8.24
C VAL A 314 15.39 20.09 9.46
N LYS A 315 15.85 21.16 10.12
CA LYS A 315 15.17 21.73 11.30
C LYS A 315 13.72 22.10 10.97
N GLY A 316 12.79 21.78 11.87
CA GLY A 316 11.35 22.06 11.70
C GLY A 316 10.55 20.97 11.00
N GLN A 317 11.16 20.09 10.20
CA GLN A 317 10.50 18.95 9.56
C GLN A 317 11.04 17.59 10.04
N ARG A 318 11.98 17.58 10.98
CA ARG A 318 12.66 16.39 11.48
C ARG A 318 11.70 15.26 11.86
N ARG A 319 10.63 15.58 12.61
CA ARG A 319 9.63 14.61 13.07
C ARG A 319 8.92 13.93 11.90
N LEU A 320 8.53 14.73 10.91
CA LEU A 320 7.84 14.23 9.70
C LEU A 320 8.76 13.35 8.86
N LEU A 321 10.03 13.73 8.70
CA LEU A 321 11.03 12.97 7.95
C LEU A 321 11.32 11.62 8.62
N ILE A 322 11.54 11.60 9.93
CA ILE A 322 11.75 10.36 10.69
C ILE A 322 10.51 9.48 10.60
N PHE A 323 9.32 10.05 10.75
CA PHE A 323 8.07 9.31 10.66
C PHE A 323 7.85 8.72 9.27
N GLY A 324 8.17 9.45 8.20
CA GLY A 324 8.09 8.94 6.83
C GLY A 324 9.01 7.75 6.57
N ILE A 325 10.28 7.82 7.02
CA ILE A 325 11.23 6.69 6.93
C ILE A 325 10.68 5.49 7.72
N GLY A 326 10.28 5.72 8.97
CA GLY A 326 9.76 4.66 9.83
C GLY A 326 8.47 4.05 9.31
N TRP A 327 7.55 4.85 8.75
CA TRP A 327 6.34 4.34 8.08
C TRP A 327 6.72 3.39 6.95
N PHE A 328 7.62 3.80 6.04
CA PHE A 328 8.08 2.96 4.95
C PHE A 328 8.67 1.64 5.47
N LEU A 329 9.62 1.70 6.40
CA LEU A 329 10.30 0.51 6.92
C LEU A 329 9.35 -0.41 7.68
N LEU A 330 8.53 0.12 8.59
CA LEU A 330 7.58 -0.66 9.38
C LEU A 330 6.54 -1.34 8.50
N SER A 331 5.99 -0.63 7.52
CA SER A 331 4.95 -1.18 6.64
C SER A 331 5.47 -2.29 5.70
N GLN A 332 6.79 -2.43 5.53
CA GLN A 332 7.39 -3.54 4.80
C GLN A 332 7.50 -4.82 5.62
N ILE A 333 7.58 -4.76 6.96
CA ILE A 333 7.83 -5.92 7.81
C ILE A 333 6.92 -7.11 7.49
N PRO A 334 5.60 -6.95 7.31
CA PRO A 334 4.73 -8.08 7.00
C PRO A 334 4.99 -8.72 5.63
N THR A 335 5.61 -8.01 4.70
CA THR A 335 5.85 -8.46 3.32
C THR A 335 7.26 -9.00 3.09
N LEU A 336 8.16 -8.85 4.07
CA LEU A 336 9.55 -9.32 3.97
C LEU A 336 9.71 -10.81 4.27
N ASN A 337 8.62 -11.53 4.52
CA ASN A 337 8.60 -12.98 4.77
C ASN A 337 9.53 -13.46 5.90
N ILE A 338 9.83 -12.59 6.86
CA ILE A 338 10.60 -12.95 8.06
C ILE A 338 9.80 -13.99 8.87
N VAL A 339 8.49 -13.74 9.04
CA VAL A 339 7.52 -14.68 9.60
C VAL A 339 6.44 -14.88 8.54
N PRO A 340 6.42 -15.98 7.78
CA PRO A 340 5.39 -16.23 6.79
C PRO A 340 4.04 -16.45 7.49
N ILE A 341 3.30 -15.38 7.69
CA ILE A 341 1.91 -15.41 8.18
C ILE A 341 1.02 -16.12 7.15
N VAL A 342 1.42 -16.05 5.88
CA VAL A 342 0.73 -16.67 4.74
C VAL A 342 1.75 -17.50 3.96
N MET A 343 1.44 -18.79 3.72
CA MET A 343 2.33 -19.73 3.05
C MET A 343 2.77 -19.27 1.65
N GLU A 344 1.90 -18.54 0.93
CA GLU A 344 2.25 -17.99 -0.38
C GLU A 344 3.45 -17.02 -0.32
N TYR A 345 3.62 -16.33 0.80
CA TYR A 345 4.77 -15.45 1.02
C TYR A 345 6.02 -16.19 1.47
N SER A 346 5.97 -17.52 1.58
CA SER A 346 7.16 -18.33 1.88
C SER A 346 8.16 -18.36 0.72
N PHE A 347 7.72 -18.07 -0.50
CA PHE A 347 8.61 -17.89 -1.63
C PHE A 347 9.33 -16.55 -1.55
N LEU A 348 10.58 -16.50 -2.00
CA LEU A 348 11.38 -15.28 -2.07
C LEU A 348 10.90 -14.40 -3.25
N LEU A 349 9.65 -13.98 -3.19
CA LEU A 349 8.97 -13.20 -4.20
C LEU A 349 8.65 -11.80 -3.66
N ALA A 350 8.76 -10.81 -4.54
CA ALA A 350 8.31 -9.45 -4.31
C ALA A 350 7.24 -9.08 -5.33
N ALA A 351 6.28 -8.28 -4.91
CA ALA A 351 5.19 -7.79 -5.74
C ALA A 351 5.04 -6.27 -5.62
N GLU A 352 4.64 -5.62 -6.69
CA GLU A 352 4.51 -4.16 -6.73
C GLU A 352 3.40 -3.66 -5.80
N HIS A 353 2.30 -4.42 -5.68
CA HIS A 353 1.20 -4.08 -4.78
C HIS A 353 1.61 -4.04 -3.29
N PHE A 354 2.74 -4.64 -2.89
CA PHE A 354 3.28 -4.48 -1.54
C PHE A 354 3.74 -3.05 -1.26
N MET A 355 3.97 -2.24 -2.30
CA MET A 355 4.34 -0.84 -2.16
C MET A 355 3.15 0.10 -2.01
N TYR A 356 1.93 -0.38 -2.14
CA TYR A 356 0.73 0.46 -2.11
C TYR A 356 0.64 1.29 -0.82
N PHE A 357 0.72 0.66 0.33
CA PHE A 357 0.66 1.32 1.64
C PHE A 357 1.99 1.99 2.04
N PRO A 358 3.18 1.37 1.84
CA PRO A 358 4.48 1.95 2.16
C PRO A 358 4.80 3.24 1.41
N LEU A 359 4.27 3.44 0.20
CA LEU A 359 4.46 4.67 -0.58
C LEU A 359 4.03 5.92 0.19
N VAL A 360 3.02 5.82 1.07
CA VAL A 360 2.61 6.94 1.94
C VAL A 360 3.78 7.47 2.77
N GLY A 361 4.60 6.58 3.33
CA GLY A 361 5.79 6.95 4.11
C GLY A 361 6.82 7.71 3.28
N ILE A 362 7.09 7.25 2.06
CA ILE A 362 7.98 7.96 1.12
C ILE A 362 7.43 9.35 0.77
N LEU A 363 6.12 9.45 0.55
CA LEU A 363 5.48 10.74 0.26
C LEU A 363 5.54 11.69 1.46
N LEU A 364 5.40 11.20 2.69
CA LEU A 364 5.60 12.00 3.90
C LEU A 364 7.04 12.51 4.00
N PHE A 365 8.03 11.65 3.71
CA PHE A 365 9.43 12.04 3.70
C PHE A 365 9.72 13.09 2.63
N VAL A 366 9.31 12.84 1.39
CA VAL A 366 9.49 13.79 0.27
C VAL A 366 8.74 15.10 0.54
N GLY A 367 7.54 15.03 1.12
CA GLY A 367 6.77 16.19 1.54
C GLY A 367 7.47 17.02 2.63
N GLY A 368 8.10 16.36 3.58
CA GLY A 368 8.93 17.03 4.61
C GLY A 368 10.12 17.76 4.00
N LEU A 369 10.83 17.12 3.06
CA LEU A 369 11.93 17.76 2.31
C LEU A 369 11.40 18.93 1.46
N GLY A 370 10.33 18.71 0.70
CA GLY A 370 9.71 19.76 -0.11
C GLY A 370 9.26 20.96 0.72
N SER A 371 8.76 20.71 1.92
CA SER A 371 8.39 21.76 2.88
C SER A 371 9.56 22.63 3.33
N TYR A 372 10.76 22.08 3.38
CA TYR A 372 11.97 22.77 3.78
C TYR A 372 12.59 23.57 2.62
N PHE A 373 12.73 22.93 1.46
CA PHE A 373 13.41 23.53 0.31
C PHE A 373 12.52 24.48 -0.52
N ILE A 374 11.19 24.35 -0.42
CA ILE A 374 10.24 25.20 -1.13
C ILE A 374 9.39 25.98 -0.12
N PRO A 375 9.89 27.10 0.41
CA PRO A 375 9.11 27.98 1.30
C PRO A 375 8.03 28.69 0.49
N LEU A 376 6.83 28.08 0.43
CA LEU A 376 5.67 28.58 -0.33
C LEU A 376 5.08 29.89 0.24
N SER A 377 5.63 30.44 1.33
CA SER A 377 5.12 31.61 2.05
C SER A 377 5.81 32.95 1.69
N GLN A 378 6.88 32.94 0.91
CA GLN A 378 7.54 34.18 0.54
C GLN A 378 7.05 34.67 -0.84
N GLU A 379 6.30 35.76 -0.86
CA GLU A 379 5.83 36.46 -2.07
C GLU A 379 6.98 36.89 -3.01
N ASN A 380 8.22 36.88 -2.54
CA ASN A 380 9.42 37.34 -3.23
C ASN A 380 10.35 36.24 -3.74
N MET A 381 9.97 34.95 -3.71
CA MET A 381 10.83 33.94 -4.28
C MET A 381 10.81 34.03 -5.81
N LYS A 382 11.99 34.37 -6.36
CA LYS A 382 12.27 34.66 -7.75
C LYS A 382 11.39 33.79 -8.69
N SER A 383 10.47 34.42 -9.37
CA SER A 383 9.46 33.85 -10.30
C SER A 383 10.00 32.70 -11.18
N LYS A 384 11.27 32.72 -11.56
CA LYS A 384 11.93 31.70 -12.39
C LYS A 384 12.07 30.34 -11.69
N VAL A 385 12.47 30.27 -10.41
CA VAL A 385 12.66 28.98 -9.68
C VAL A 385 11.31 28.27 -9.50
N ASN A 386 10.24 29.01 -9.17
CA ASN A 386 8.90 28.46 -9.07
C ASN A 386 8.36 27.99 -10.41
N THR A 387 8.71 28.66 -11.50
CA THR A 387 8.29 28.30 -12.85
C THR A 387 8.97 27.01 -13.29
N ILE A 388 10.30 26.91 -13.13
CA ILE A 388 11.08 25.70 -13.47
C ILE A 388 10.60 24.49 -12.64
N GLY A 389 10.47 24.66 -11.31
CA GLY A 389 9.97 23.59 -10.43
C GLY A 389 8.55 23.12 -10.83
N GLY A 390 7.67 24.04 -11.21
CA GLY A 390 6.35 23.68 -11.70
C GLY A 390 6.36 22.98 -13.06
N ILE A 391 7.26 23.34 -13.96
CA ILE A 391 7.44 22.64 -15.25
C ILE A 391 7.97 21.22 -15.01
N VAL A 392 8.96 21.06 -14.14
CA VAL A 392 9.51 19.74 -13.78
C VAL A 392 8.43 18.85 -13.17
N LEU A 393 7.63 19.37 -12.23
CA LEU A 393 6.51 18.63 -11.63
C LEU A 393 5.45 18.24 -12.67
N PHE A 394 5.12 19.14 -13.58
CA PHE A 394 4.16 18.85 -14.65
C PHE A 394 4.67 17.78 -15.61
N LEU A 395 5.93 17.89 -16.06
CA LEU A 395 6.54 16.91 -16.96
C LEU A 395 6.68 15.54 -16.28
N SER A 396 7.17 15.49 -15.04
CA SER A 396 7.27 14.24 -14.26
C SER A 396 5.89 13.61 -14.04
N GLY A 397 4.89 14.42 -13.70
CA GLY A 397 3.50 13.96 -13.57
C GLY A 397 2.95 13.38 -14.87
N SER A 398 3.19 14.04 -16.01
CA SER A 398 2.77 13.55 -17.32
C SER A 398 3.45 12.23 -17.70
N VAL A 399 4.74 12.07 -17.38
CA VAL A 399 5.47 10.80 -17.58
C VAL A 399 4.88 9.71 -16.71
N PHE A 400 4.59 9.97 -15.43
CA PHE A 400 3.97 8.98 -14.54
C PHE A 400 2.57 8.59 -15.01
N MET A 401 1.74 9.55 -15.43
CA MET A 401 0.42 9.26 -15.99
C MET A 401 0.52 8.35 -17.23
N ALA A 402 1.37 8.69 -18.18
CA ALA A 402 1.58 7.89 -19.39
C ALA A 402 2.10 6.49 -19.05
N ALA A 403 3.04 6.39 -18.10
CA ALA A 403 3.58 5.12 -17.63
C ALA A 403 2.51 4.27 -16.93
N THR A 404 1.63 4.88 -16.11
CA THR A 404 0.53 4.19 -15.43
C THR A 404 -0.49 3.66 -16.45
N ILE A 405 -0.93 4.50 -17.40
CA ILE A 405 -1.86 4.08 -18.46
C ILE A 405 -1.26 2.91 -19.26
N LYS A 406 0.04 2.98 -19.59
CA LYS A 406 0.74 1.90 -20.26
C LYS A 406 0.83 0.64 -19.38
N GLN A 407 1.19 0.79 -18.10
CA GLN A 407 1.30 -0.34 -17.18
C GLN A 407 -0.04 -1.06 -16.99
N ASN A 408 -1.14 -0.32 -16.93
CA ASN A 408 -2.49 -0.88 -16.87
C ASN A 408 -2.77 -1.84 -18.03
N THR A 409 -2.22 -1.60 -19.23
CA THR A 409 -2.49 -2.45 -20.41
C THR A 409 -1.96 -3.87 -20.29
N TYR A 410 -1.02 -4.14 -19.41
CA TYR A 410 -0.53 -5.50 -19.16
C TYR A 410 -1.54 -6.36 -18.38
N TRP A 411 -2.54 -5.73 -17.73
CA TRP A 411 -3.64 -6.40 -17.01
C TRP A 411 -4.87 -6.69 -17.87
N ARG A 412 -4.80 -6.44 -19.19
CA ARG A 412 -5.92 -6.69 -20.13
C ARG A 412 -6.19 -8.18 -20.41
N GLY A 413 -5.41 -9.10 -19.84
CA GLY A 413 -5.54 -10.56 -20.00
C GLY A 413 -4.31 -11.30 -19.50
N ASP A 414 -4.43 -12.62 -19.37
CA ASP A 414 -3.34 -13.47 -18.85
C ASP A 414 -2.12 -13.49 -19.78
N ILE A 415 -2.32 -13.52 -21.09
CA ILE A 415 -1.22 -13.55 -22.06
C ILE A 415 -0.31 -12.33 -21.91
N PRO A 416 -0.79 -11.06 -22.04
CA PRO A 416 0.06 -9.90 -21.90
C PRO A 416 0.69 -9.77 -20.50
N LEU A 417 0.00 -10.26 -19.44
CA LEU A 417 0.51 -10.26 -18.08
C LEU A 417 1.74 -11.16 -17.93
N PHE A 418 1.62 -12.42 -18.39
CA PHE A 418 2.71 -13.38 -18.23
C PHE A 418 3.84 -13.18 -19.25
N GLU A 419 3.53 -12.75 -20.49
CA GLU A 419 4.56 -12.32 -21.44
C GLU A 419 5.41 -11.18 -20.86
N ARG A 420 4.76 -10.17 -20.27
CA ARG A 420 5.47 -9.07 -19.62
C ARG A 420 6.35 -9.56 -18.47
N THR A 421 5.85 -10.46 -17.64
CA THR A 421 6.61 -11.03 -16.53
C THR A 421 7.84 -11.79 -17.03
N LEU A 422 7.68 -12.65 -18.04
CA LEU A 422 8.75 -13.49 -18.57
C LEU A 422 9.81 -12.70 -19.40
N GLN A 423 9.52 -11.48 -19.83
CA GLN A 423 10.54 -10.58 -20.38
C GLN A 423 11.65 -10.29 -19.36
N PHE A 424 11.31 -10.23 -18.06
CA PHE A 424 12.24 -9.92 -16.98
C PHE A 424 12.65 -11.15 -16.18
N GLU A 425 11.72 -12.05 -15.95
CA GLU A 425 11.89 -13.28 -15.15
C GLU A 425 11.93 -14.52 -16.05
N LYS A 426 12.91 -14.58 -16.94
CA LYS A 426 13.02 -15.63 -17.98
C LYS A 426 13.03 -17.06 -17.44
N ASN A 427 13.55 -17.27 -16.24
CA ASN A 427 13.65 -18.59 -15.60
C ASN A 427 12.50 -18.87 -14.61
N PHE A 428 11.39 -18.11 -14.67
CA PHE A 428 10.25 -18.31 -13.81
C PHE A 428 9.35 -19.43 -14.33
N GLY A 429 9.62 -20.68 -13.90
CA GLY A 429 8.92 -21.88 -14.38
C GLY A 429 7.40 -21.82 -14.21
N ARG A 430 6.89 -21.30 -13.08
CA ARG A 430 5.45 -21.10 -12.86
C ARG A 430 4.87 -20.09 -13.88
N GLY A 431 5.60 -19.04 -14.21
CA GLY A 431 5.19 -18.06 -15.24
C GLY A 431 5.05 -18.68 -16.62
N HIS A 432 5.98 -19.57 -17.02
CA HIS A 432 5.87 -20.31 -18.27
C HIS A 432 4.66 -21.25 -18.30
N LEU A 433 4.39 -21.94 -17.17
CA LEU A 433 3.21 -22.80 -17.06
C LEU A 433 1.91 -22.00 -17.22
N LEU A 434 1.80 -20.86 -16.51
CA LEU A 434 0.62 -20.00 -16.56
C LEU A 434 0.41 -19.39 -17.95
N LEU A 435 1.50 -19.01 -18.63
CA LEU A 435 1.43 -18.54 -20.02
C LEU A 435 0.96 -19.64 -20.98
N ALA A 436 1.48 -20.86 -20.85
CA ALA A 436 1.05 -22.00 -21.65
C ALA A 436 -0.44 -22.31 -21.43
N GLN A 437 -0.92 -22.27 -20.18
CA GLN A 437 -2.34 -22.41 -19.86
C GLN A 437 -3.19 -21.28 -20.48
N ALA A 438 -2.68 -20.05 -20.48
CA ALA A 438 -3.36 -18.92 -21.10
C ALA A 438 -3.50 -19.08 -22.61
N TYR A 439 -2.44 -19.56 -23.30
CA TYR A 439 -2.52 -19.85 -24.74
C TYR A 439 -3.49 -20.99 -25.05
N THR A 440 -3.46 -22.09 -24.29
CA THR A 440 -4.40 -23.20 -24.49
C THR A 440 -5.86 -22.82 -24.25
N ALA A 441 -6.11 -21.86 -23.38
CA ALA A 441 -7.48 -21.37 -23.12
C ALA A 441 -7.99 -20.41 -24.22
N HIS A 442 -7.12 -19.90 -25.07
CA HIS A 442 -7.48 -19.00 -26.17
C HIS A 442 -7.48 -19.68 -27.57
N GLY A 443 -7.18 -20.97 -27.61
CA GLY A 443 -7.13 -21.77 -28.85
C GLY A 443 -5.77 -21.79 -29.48
#